data_a023c335a13fd039c9857f89b2558f80
#
_entry.id   a023c335a13fd039c9857f89b2558f80
#
_cell.length_a   1.000
_cell.length_b   1.000
_cell.length_c   1.000
_cell.angle_alpha   90.00
_cell.angle_beta   90.00
_cell.angle_gamma   90.00
#
_symmetry.space_group_name_H-M   'P 1'
#
loop_
_entity.id
_entity.type
_entity.pdbx_description
1 polymer ?
#
loop_
_entity_poly.entity_id
_entity_poly.type
_entity_poly.pdbx_seq_one_letter_code
_entity_poly.pdbx_strand_id
1 'polypeptide(L)'
;MVPVIETKNLSQIYERHQVLKDVSLKLERGDVLALIGPNGAGKTTLLRLLDLLETPSSGQIHFDGIEVSRSGKSRLRVRRRMAFVHQKPIVFKMNVFGNVACGLKFRHEDKQSVRNKVEHVLEMVGMSDYRNRDARTLSGGEMQRIAIARALVTEPEVLFLDEPTANLDPASVSKVEEILARIISEGKTAMLMTTHDMAQGQRIARKIGVLINGEIPQIGSPNDIFFAPANIKVAEFVGVENILAGVVTGKENELAIINVNGKEIQAITDFSQGENVYVMIRPEDITFTRTKDTSSARNIFEGRINRIIPLGPLTRVEIDCSIPLLGVITTRSASELELTTGSKLFASFKATAIHVIKRA
;
A
#
# COMPACT_ATOMS: atom_id res chain seq x y z
N MET A 1 -0.67 0.15 24.59
CA MET A 1 -1.14 -1.25 24.47
C MET A 1 0.00 -2.11 24.00
N VAL A 2 0.01 -3.41 24.32
CA VAL A 2 1.02 -4.34 23.80
C VAL A 2 0.61 -4.76 22.39
N PRO A 3 1.46 -4.59 21.37
CA PRO A 3 1.13 -5.00 20.01
C PRO A 3 0.94 -6.53 19.93
N VAL A 4 0.03 -6.99 19.07
CA VAL A 4 -0.18 -8.43 18.85
C VAL A 4 1.04 -9.02 18.12
N ILE A 5 1.64 -8.28 17.20
CA ILE A 5 2.93 -8.62 16.57
C ILE A 5 3.85 -7.41 16.59
N GLU A 6 5.11 -7.63 16.95
CA GLU A 6 6.18 -6.66 16.83
C GLU A 6 7.42 -7.34 16.24
N THR A 7 8.08 -6.66 15.31
CA THR A 7 9.42 -7.06 14.84
C THR A 7 10.46 -6.05 15.27
N LYS A 8 11.66 -6.51 15.58
CA LYS A 8 12.82 -5.68 15.91
C LYS A 8 14.00 -6.08 15.04
N ASN A 9 14.41 -5.16 14.16
CA ASN A 9 15.55 -5.29 13.26
C ASN A 9 15.55 -6.61 12.48
N LEU A 10 14.36 -6.99 11.96
CA LEU A 10 14.18 -8.27 11.28
C LEU A 10 14.87 -8.26 9.92
N SER A 11 15.78 -9.18 9.70
CA SER A 11 16.49 -9.31 8.43
C SER A 11 16.42 -10.75 7.91
N GLN A 12 16.39 -10.87 6.57
CA GLN A 12 16.36 -12.16 5.88
C GLN A 12 17.33 -12.18 4.72
N ILE A 13 18.15 -13.22 4.70
CA ILE A 13 19.14 -13.47 3.66
C ILE A 13 18.87 -14.87 3.07
N TYR A 14 18.77 -14.96 1.76
CA TYR A 14 18.74 -16.22 1.02
C TYR A 14 20.02 -16.34 0.18
N GLU A 15 20.74 -17.41 0.36
CA GLU A 15 22.02 -17.73 -0.31
C GLU A 15 23.10 -16.65 -0.19
N ARG A 16 22.96 -15.47 -0.63
CA ARG A 16 23.84 -14.28 -0.46
C ARG A 16 23.08 -13.00 -0.71
N HIS A 17 21.78 -13.11 -1.00
CA HIS A 17 20.95 -11.96 -1.29
C HIS A 17 20.14 -11.58 -0.06
N GLN A 18 20.34 -10.35 0.43
CA GLN A 18 19.58 -9.80 1.54
C GLN A 18 18.25 -9.25 1.02
N VAL A 19 17.16 -9.96 1.36
CA VAL A 19 15.79 -9.63 0.91
C VAL A 19 15.11 -8.67 1.88
N LEU A 20 15.38 -8.79 3.18
CA LEU A 20 14.87 -7.86 4.20
C LEU A 20 16.03 -7.33 5.02
N LYS A 21 15.96 -6.04 5.40
CA LYS A 21 17.02 -5.30 6.10
C LYS A 21 16.41 -4.54 7.26
N ASP A 22 16.72 -4.97 8.48
CA ASP A 22 16.40 -4.30 9.76
C ASP A 22 14.94 -3.83 9.88
N VAL A 23 14.00 -4.65 9.37
CA VAL A 23 12.56 -4.34 9.35
C VAL A 23 12.01 -4.35 10.77
N SER A 24 11.53 -3.19 11.22
CA SER A 24 10.85 -3.02 12.49
C SER A 24 9.43 -2.50 12.24
N LEU A 25 8.43 -3.26 12.69
CA LEU A 25 7.02 -2.89 12.57
C LEU A 25 6.24 -3.34 13.80
N LYS A 26 5.08 -2.71 14.02
CA LYS A 26 4.12 -3.07 15.05
C LYS A 26 2.75 -3.22 14.44
N LEU A 27 2.04 -4.27 14.83
CA LEU A 27 0.64 -4.51 14.50
C LEU A 27 -0.14 -4.60 15.80
N GLU A 28 -1.04 -3.65 16.01
CA GLU A 28 -1.91 -3.63 17.19
C GLU A 28 -3.12 -4.56 16.96
N ARG A 29 -3.83 -4.91 18.06
CA ARG A 29 -5.08 -5.67 17.94
C ARG A 29 -6.13 -4.87 17.18
N GLY A 30 -6.77 -5.49 16.20
CA GLY A 30 -7.76 -4.85 15.32
C GLY A 30 -7.18 -3.83 14.32
N ASP A 31 -5.85 -3.69 14.24
CA ASP A 31 -5.20 -2.88 13.20
C ASP A 31 -5.38 -3.51 11.81
N VAL A 32 -5.43 -2.63 10.80
CA VAL A 32 -5.42 -3.01 9.39
C VAL A 32 -4.24 -2.31 8.72
N LEU A 33 -3.18 -3.07 8.49
CA LEU A 33 -1.95 -2.60 7.85
C LEU A 33 -1.86 -3.17 6.44
N ALA A 34 -1.81 -2.31 5.42
CA ALA A 34 -1.41 -2.70 4.08
C ALA A 34 0.09 -2.47 3.88
N LEU A 35 0.78 -3.47 3.38
CA LEU A 35 2.17 -3.36 2.98
C LEU A 35 2.23 -3.22 1.46
N ILE A 36 2.58 -2.04 0.98
CA ILE A 36 2.74 -1.75 -0.44
C ILE A 36 4.23 -1.70 -0.80
N GLY A 37 4.55 -1.96 -2.05
CA GLY A 37 5.93 -1.93 -2.54
C GLY A 37 6.07 -2.61 -3.90
N PRO A 38 7.18 -2.38 -4.62
CA PRO A 38 7.41 -3.00 -5.92
C PRO A 38 7.50 -4.53 -5.82
N ASN A 39 7.42 -5.19 -6.98
CA ASN A 39 7.66 -6.63 -7.05
C ASN A 39 9.10 -6.93 -6.64
N GLY A 40 9.28 -8.00 -5.85
CA GLY A 40 10.60 -8.37 -5.32
C GLY A 40 11.06 -7.58 -4.08
N ALA A 41 10.29 -6.61 -3.57
CA ALA A 41 10.66 -5.83 -2.39
C ALA A 41 10.76 -6.64 -1.08
N GLY A 42 10.26 -7.89 -1.06
CA GLY A 42 10.30 -8.76 0.13
C GLY A 42 8.96 -8.90 0.86
N LYS A 43 7.83 -8.43 0.29
CA LYS A 43 6.50 -8.45 0.92
C LYS A 43 6.08 -9.86 1.38
N THR A 44 6.07 -10.83 0.48
CA THR A 44 5.75 -12.24 0.79
C THR A 44 6.72 -12.84 1.81
N THR A 45 8.01 -12.53 1.71
CA THR A 45 9.04 -12.98 2.67
C THR A 45 8.73 -12.46 4.07
N LEU A 46 8.40 -11.17 4.19
CA LEU A 46 8.04 -10.59 5.48
C LEU A 46 6.79 -11.28 6.07
N LEU A 47 5.74 -11.48 5.27
CA LEU A 47 4.54 -12.20 5.74
C LEU A 47 4.86 -13.63 6.21
N ARG A 48 5.71 -14.38 5.50
CA ARG A 48 6.11 -15.75 5.89
C ARG A 48 6.89 -15.79 7.19
N LEU A 49 7.74 -14.80 7.44
CA LEU A 49 8.45 -14.66 8.70
C LEU A 49 7.49 -14.35 9.84
N LEU A 50 6.54 -13.42 9.64
CA LEU A 50 5.55 -13.04 10.64
C LEU A 50 4.56 -14.16 10.97
N ASP A 51 4.14 -14.96 9.97
CA ASP A 51 3.32 -16.17 10.19
C ASP A 51 4.18 -17.35 10.73
N LEU A 52 5.46 -17.10 10.98
CA LEU A 52 6.38 -18.11 11.49
C LEU A 52 6.51 -19.34 10.59
N LEU A 53 6.31 -19.20 9.29
CA LEU A 53 6.59 -20.26 8.30
C LEU A 53 8.09 -20.40 8.07
N GLU A 54 8.81 -19.28 8.14
CA GLU A 54 10.26 -19.22 8.02
C GLU A 54 10.90 -18.68 9.30
N THR A 55 12.18 -18.86 9.44
CA THR A 55 12.97 -18.33 10.57
C THR A 55 13.83 -17.20 10.05
N PRO A 56 13.84 -16.03 10.69
CA PRO A 56 14.65 -14.90 10.24
C PRO A 56 16.16 -15.19 10.38
N SER A 57 16.95 -14.60 9.49
CA SER A 57 18.42 -14.68 9.55
C SER A 57 18.94 -13.92 10.79
N SER A 58 18.34 -12.76 11.10
CA SER A 58 18.61 -11.96 12.30
C SER A 58 17.38 -11.16 12.73
N GLY A 59 17.44 -10.55 13.93
CA GLY A 59 16.34 -9.84 14.53
C GLY A 59 15.37 -10.73 15.29
N GLN A 60 14.28 -10.14 15.79
CA GLN A 60 13.33 -10.78 16.68
C GLN A 60 11.90 -10.56 16.23
N ILE A 61 11.05 -11.55 16.50
CA ILE A 61 9.58 -11.46 16.33
C ILE A 61 8.97 -11.68 17.71
N HIS A 62 8.11 -10.76 18.13
CA HIS A 62 7.35 -10.85 19.36
C HIS A 62 5.86 -11.03 19.05
N PHE A 63 5.21 -11.86 19.84
CA PHE A 63 3.76 -12.04 19.83
C PHE A 63 3.22 -11.77 21.24
N ASP A 64 2.28 -10.83 21.39
CA ASP A 64 1.81 -10.31 22.69
C ASP A 64 2.97 -9.87 23.61
N GLY A 65 3.99 -9.22 23.07
CA GLY A 65 5.17 -8.76 23.81
C GLY A 65 6.17 -9.84 24.18
N ILE A 66 5.89 -11.11 23.87
CA ILE A 66 6.79 -12.24 24.17
C ILE A 66 7.57 -12.63 22.91
N GLU A 67 8.88 -12.70 23.00
CA GLU A 67 9.72 -13.16 21.90
C GLU A 67 9.35 -14.58 21.49
N VAL A 68 9.08 -14.78 20.21
CA VAL A 68 8.73 -16.10 19.69
C VAL A 68 10.00 -16.92 19.53
N SER A 69 10.14 -17.89 20.41
CA SER A 69 11.27 -18.85 20.37
C SER A 69 11.35 -19.57 19.03
N ARG A 70 12.58 -19.89 18.61
CA ARG A 70 12.84 -20.76 17.45
C ARG A 70 12.42 -22.22 17.67
N SER A 71 12.01 -22.59 18.89
CA SER A 71 11.62 -23.98 19.25
C SER A 71 10.19 -24.33 18.83
N GLY A 72 9.97 -25.60 18.37
CA GLY A 72 8.78 -26.04 17.67
C GLY A 72 7.45 -25.92 18.42
N LYS A 73 7.37 -26.27 19.73
CA LYS A 73 6.08 -26.28 20.46
C LYS A 73 5.52 -24.89 20.74
N SER A 74 6.37 -23.95 21.15
CA SER A 74 5.96 -22.55 21.40
C SER A 74 5.53 -21.90 20.08
N ARG A 75 6.30 -22.08 19.02
CA ARG A 75 6.03 -21.57 17.67
C ARG A 75 4.68 -22.08 17.13
N LEU A 76 4.37 -23.37 17.30
CA LEU A 76 3.09 -23.95 16.87
C LEU A 76 1.90 -23.33 17.64
N ARG A 77 2.05 -23.07 18.95
CA ARG A 77 1.00 -22.43 19.76
C ARG A 77 0.68 -21.02 19.23
N VAL A 78 1.68 -20.23 18.90
CA VAL A 78 1.50 -18.90 18.31
C VAL A 78 0.88 -19.00 16.92
N ARG A 79 1.42 -19.89 16.04
CA ARG A 79 0.87 -20.07 14.68
C ARG A 79 -0.61 -20.47 14.66
N ARG A 80 -1.10 -21.21 15.67
CA ARG A 80 -2.53 -21.56 15.78
C ARG A 80 -3.43 -20.37 16.06
N ARG A 81 -2.88 -19.22 16.47
CA ARG A 81 -3.58 -17.95 16.69
C ARG A 81 -3.55 -17.05 15.45
N MET A 82 -2.87 -17.47 14.40
CA MET A 82 -2.71 -16.72 13.15
C MET A 82 -3.23 -17.54 11.98
N ALA A 83 -3.55 -16.87 10.89
CA ALA A 83 -3.90 -17.52 9.62
C ALA A 83 -3.27 -16.78 8.44
N PHE A 84 -2.93 -17.55 7.39
CA PHE A 84 -2.29 -17.03 6.19
C PHE A 84 -3.10 -17.40 4.94
N VAL A 85 -3.38 -16.41 4.10
CA VAL A 85 -3.99 -16.57 2.78
C VAL A 85 -2.94 -16.26 1.72
N HIS A 86 -2.59 -17.26 0.92
CA HIS A 86 -1.61 -17.13 -0.15
C HIS A 86 -2.17 -16.41 -1.37
N GLN A 87 -1.31 -15.76 -2.13
CA GLN A 87 -1.63 -15.11 -3.41
C GLN A 87 -2.31 -16.05 -4.41
N LYS A 88 -1.82 -17.29 -4.51
CA LYS A 88 -2.47 -18.35 -5.29
C LYS A 88 -3.22 -19.29 -4.36
N PRO A 89 -4.55 -19.26 -4.33
CA PRO A 89 -5.33 -20.12 -3.46
C PRO A 89 -5.17 -21.59 -3.86
N ILE A 90 -4.89 -22.43 -2.87
CA ILE A 90 -4.81 -23.88 -3.05
C ILE A 90 -6.03 -24.50 -2.41
N VAL A 91 -6.74 -25.35 -3.14
CA VAL A 91 -7.84 -26.17 -2.61
C VAL A 91 -7.47 -27.64 -2.61
N PHE A 92 -7.93 -28.35 -1.58
CA PHE A 92 -7.73 -29.79 -1.46
C PHE A 92 -8.76 -30.56 -2.28
N LYS A 93 -8.45 -31.80 -2.65
CA LYS A 93 -9.33 -32.73 -3.38
C LYS A 93 -10.48 -33.22 -2.49
N MET A 94 -11.37 -32.28 -2.16
CA MET A 94 -12.58 -32.50 -1.36
C MET A 94 -13.60 -31.40 -1.65
N ASN A 95 -14.81 -31.53 -1.14
CA ASN A 95 -15.84 -30.49 -1.28
C ASN A 95 -15.45 -29.18 -0.53
N VAL A 96 -16.19 -28.13 -0.80
CA VAL A 96 -16.02 -26.81 -0.18
C VAL A 96 -16.07 -26.89 1.36
N PHE A 97 -17.07 -27.59 1.91
CA PHE A 97 -17.18 -27.78 3.37
C PHE A 97 -15.92 -28.43 3.94
N GLY A 98 -15.41 -29.48 3.32
CA GLY A 98 -14.21 -30.19 3.75
C GLY A 98 -12.97 -29.31 3.73
N ASN A 99 -12.85 -28.46 2.69
CA ASN A 99 -11.74 -27.50 2.56
C ASN A 99 -11.75 -26.47 3.71
N VAL A 100 -12.89 -25.90 4.04
CA VAL A 100 -13.00 -24.93 5.13
C VAL A 100 -12.80 -25.62 6.49
N ALA A 101 -13.40 -26.79 6.70
CA ALA A 101 -13.35 -27.52 7.97
C ALA A 101 -11.96 -28.08 8.33
N CYS A 102 -11.00 -28.15 7.38
CA CYS A 102 -9.75 -28.91 7.59
C CYS A 102 -8.94 -28.41 8.81
N GLY A 103 -8.85 -27.10 9.00
CA GLY A 103 -8.12 -26.49 10.12
C GLY A 103 -8.72 -26.85 11.49
N LEU A 104 -10.04 -26.85 11.60
CA LEU A 104 -10.76 -27.23 12.83
C LEU A 104 -10.60 -28.74 13.14
N LYS A 105 -10.64 -29.58 12.10
CA LYS A 105 -10.41 -31.02 12.24
C LYS A 105 -9.01 -31.32 12.76
N PHE A 106 -7.97 -30.62 12.29
CA PHE A 106 -6.61 -30.75 12.82
C PHE A 106 -6.46 -30.23 14.26
N ARG A 107 -7.41 -29.40 14.72
CA ARG A 107 -7.48 -28.94 16.11
C ARG A 107 -8.30 -29.86 16.99
N HIS A 108 -8.87 -30.95 16.44
CA HIS A 108 -9.76 -31.91 17.12
C HIS A 108 -11.02 -31.28 17.72
N GLU A 109 -11.57 -30.24 17.06
CA GLU A 109 -12.85 -29.68 17.46
C GLU A 109 -14.01 -30.67 17.22
N ASP A 110 -15.05 -30.59 18.04
CA ASP A 110 -16.22 -31.45 17.93
C ASP A 110 -17.01 -31.21 16.63
N LYS A 111 -17.72 -32.24 16.15
CA LYS A 111 -18.41 -32.21 14.86
C LYS A 111 -19.47 -31.11 14.75
N GLN A 112 -20.20 -30.80 15.84
CA GLN A 112 -21.26 -29.79 15.83
C GLN A 112 -20.66 -28.39 15.77
N SER A 113 -19.61 -28.11 16.55
CA SER A 113 -18.85 -26.87 16.49
C SER A 113 -18.28 -26.62 15.09
N VAL A 114 -17.62 -27.65 14.51
CA VAL A 114 -17.10 -27.57 13.13
C VAL A 114 -18.20 -27.23 12.15
N ARG A 115 -19.38 -27.88 12.25
CA ARG A 115 -20.49 -27.60 11.33
C ARG A 115 -20.95 -26.16 11.44
N ASN A 116 -21.22 -25.68 12.66
CA ASN A 116 -21.73 -24.33 12.89
C ASN A 116 -20.75 -23.26 12.42
N LYS A 117 -19.46 -23.40 12.75
CA LYS A 117 -18.40 -22.46 12.33
C LYS A 117 -18.23 -22.42 10.81
N VAL A 118 -18.25 -23.58 10.15
CA VAL A 118 -18.12 -23.66 8.69
C VAL A 118 -19.32 -23.04 8.00
N GLU A 119 -20.55 -23.33 8.45
CA GLU A 119 -21.77 -22.74 7.88
C GLU A 119 -21.75 -21.21 8.02
N HIS A 120 -21.43 -20.70 9.20
CA HIS A 120 -21.30 -19.26 9.42
C HIS A 120 -20.27 -18.58 8.52
N VAL A 121 -19.09 -19.16 8.39
CA VAL A 121 -18.04 -18.55 7.54
C VAL A 121 -18.38 -18.66 6.05
N LEU A 122 -19.02 -19.76 5.60
CA LEU A 122 -19.48 -19.89 4.21
C LEU A 122 -20.55 -18.85 3.88
N GLU A 123 -21.46 -18.55 4.81
CA GLU A 123 -22.41 -17.45 4.66
C GLU A 123 -21.71 -16.09 4.56
N MET A 124 -20.74 -15.82 5.44
CA MET A 124 -19.94 -14.59 5.44
C MET A 124 -19.25 -14.33 4.08
N VAL A 125 -18.71 -15.37 3.45
CA VAL A 125 -18.02 -15.26 2.16
C VAL A 125 -18.94 -15.48 0.94
N GLY A 126 -20.27 -15.64 1.15
CA GLY A 126 -21.27 -15.85 0.09
C GLY A 126 -21.06 -17.15 -0.70
N MET A 127 -20.74 -18.26 -0.01
CA MET A 127 -20.46 -19.58 -0.62
C MET A 127 -21.30 -20.71 -0.02
N SER A 128 -22.41 -20.42 0.66
CA SER A 128 -23.28 -21.43 1.29
C SER A 128 -23.80 -22.47 0.30
N ASP A 129 -24.25 -22.04 -0.88
CA ASP A 129 -24.82 -22.92 -1.92
C ASP A 129 -23.77 -23.87 -2.53
N TYR A 130 -22.49 -23.52 -2.38
CA TYR A 130 -21.35 -24.30 -2.90
C TYR A 130 -20.86 -25.38 -1.94
N ARG A 131 -21.45 -25.49 -0.74
CA ARG A 131 -21.00 -26.34 0.38
C ARG A 131 -20.57 -27.75 -0.01
N ASN A 132 -21.38 -28.39 -0.87
CA ASN A 132 -21.17 -29.79 -1.28
C ASN A 132 -20.40 -29.92 -2.61
N ARG A 133 -20.11 -28.81 -3.30
CA ARG A 133 -19.44 -28.79 -4.58
C ARG A 133 -17.95 -29.16 -4.43
N ASP A 134 -17.39 -29.88 -5.40
CA ASP A 134 -15.94 -30.15 -5.45
C ASP A 134 -15.19 -28.83 -5.60
N ALA A 135 -14.30 -28.53 -4.67
CA ALA A 135 -13.58 -27.26 -4.65
C ALA A 135 -12.68 -27.02 -5.87
N ARG A 136 -12.30 -28.09 -6.59
CA ARG A 136 -11.48 -27.97 -7.82
C ARG A 136 -12.26 -27.44 -9.03
N THR A 137 -13.59 -27.42 -8.96
CA THR A 137 -14.46 -26.89 -10.03
C THR A 137 -14.79 -25.41 -9.85
N LEU A 138 -14.23 -24.78 -8.83
CA LEU A 138 -14.45 -23.36 -8.53
C LEU A 138 -13.62 -22.47 -9.46
N SER A 139 -14.14 -21.28 -9.76
CA SER A 139 -13.38 -20.20 -10.40
C SER A 139 -12.28 -19.66 -9.49
N GLY A 140 -11.33 -18.89 -10.02
CA GLY A 140 -10.25 -18.26 -9.23
C GLY A 140 -10.77 -17.41 -8.08
N GLY A 141 -11.78 -16.58 -8.31
CA GLY A 141 -12.39 -15.75 -7.26
C GLY A 141 -13.16 -16.55 -6.22
N GLU A 142 -13.83 -17.65 -6.62
CA GLU A 142 -14.49 -18.58 -5.69
C GLU A 142 -13.45 -19.32 -4.84
N MET A 143 -12.35 -19.79 -5.43
CA MET A 143 -11.23 -20.42 -4.69
C MET A 143 -10.61 -19.46 -3.69
N GLN A 144 -10.45 -18.18 -4.04
CA GLN A 144 -9.92 -17.16 -3.13
C GLN A 144 -10.85 -16.94 -1.93
N ARG A 145 -12.17 -16.84 -2.16
CA ARG A 145 -13.14 -16.73 -1.07
C ARG A 145 -13.13 -17.96 -0.15
N ILE A 146 -12.96 -19.16 -0.70
CA ILE A 146 -12.78 -20.37 0.11
C ILE A 146 -11.46 -20.38 0.90
N ALA A 147 -10.37 -19.86 0.32
CA ALA A 147 -9.11 -19.73 1.05
C ALA A 147 -9.24 -18.76 2.23
N ILE A 148 -9.93 -17.64 2.04
CA ILE A 148 -10.26 -16.69 3.12
C ILE A 148 -11.17 -17.37 4.17
N ALA A 149 -12.22 -18.08 3.76
CA ALA A 149 -13.10 -18.83 4.66
C ALA A 149 -12.33 -19.85 5.50
N ARG A 150 -11.41 -20.59 4.89
CA ARG A 150 -10.55 -21.57 5.57
C ARG A 150 -9.63 -20.92 6.61
N ALA A 151 -9.19 -19.69 6.36
CA ALA A 151 -8.41 -18.92 7.32
C ALA A 151 -9.29 -18.44 8.49
N LEU A 152 -10.45 -17.86 8.19
CA LEU A 152 -11.35 -17.26 9.17
C LEU A 152 -12.02 -18.27 10.11
N VAL A 153 -12.32 -19.47 9.63
CA VAL A 153 -13.02 -20.50 10.42
C VAL A 153 -12.27 -20.88 11.71
N THR A 154 -10.97 -20.63 11.74
CA THR A 154 -10.14 -20.87 12.93
C THR A 154 -10.12 -19.70 13.91
N GLU A 155 -10.91 -18.64 13.66
CA GLU A 155 -11.01 -17.43 14.48
C GLU A 155 -9.65 -16.84 14.85
N PRO A 156 -8.81 -16.48 13.84
CA PRO A 156 -7.45 -16.03 14.09
C PRO A 156 -7.42 -14.64 14.71
N GLU A 157 -6.46 -14.39 15.61
CA GLU A 157 -6.18 -13.05 16.14
C GLU A 157 -5.46 -12.18 15.11
N VAL A 158 -4.70 -12.82 14.20
CA VAL A 158 -4.00 -12.14 13.10
C VAL A 158 -4.25 -12.87 11.79
N LEU A 159 -4.64 -12.10 10.77
CA LEU A 159 -4.85 -12.60 9.42
C LEU A 159 -3.81 -11.96 8.48
N PHE A 160 -2.98 -12.80 7.87
CA PHE A 160 -2.07 -12.41 6.80
C PHE A 160 -2.68 -12.70 5.45
N LEU A 161 -2.62 -11.73 4.55
CA LEU A 161 -3.16 -11.82 3.20
C LEU A 161 -2.06 -11.41 2.19
N ASP A 162 -1.57 -12.37 1.43
CA ASP A 162 -0.56 -12.10 0.41
C ASP A 162 -1.24 -11.85 -0.94
N GLU A 163 -1.34 -10.57 -1.34
CA GLU A 163 -1.99 -10.10 -2.57
C GLU A 163 -3.36 -10.77 -2.83
N PRO A 164 -4.35 -10.60 -1.93
CA PRO A 164 -5.58 -11.41 -1.92
C PRO A 164 -6.49 -11.21 -3.13
N THR A 165 -6.26 -10.20 -3.94
CA THR A 165 -7.06 -9.88 -5.14
C THR A 165 -6.28 -9.97 -6.44
N ALA A 166 -5.00 -10.36 -6.38
CA ALA A 166 -4.17 -10.48 -7.57
C ALA A 166 -4.75 -11.51 -8.56
N ASN A 167 -4.73 -11.15 -9.84
CA ASN A 167 -5.21 -11.98 -10.96
C ASN A 167 -6.71 -12.35 -10.89
N LEU A 168 -7.53 -11.61 -10.17
CA LEU A 168 -8.98 -11.76 -10.15
C LEU A 168 -9.64 -10.77 -11.11
N ASP A 169 -10.82 -11.15 -11.62
CA ASP A 169 -11.67 -10.24 -12.37
C ASP A 169 -12.28 -9.16 -11.45
N PRO A 170 -12.70 -8.00 -11.98
CA PRO A 170 -13.20 -6.89 -11.15
C PRO A 170 -14.38 -7.26 -10.23
N ALA A 171 -15.28 -8.13 -10.67
CA ALA A 171 -16.41 -8.56 -9.84
C ALA A 171 -15.96 -9.43 -8.67
N SER A 172 -14.96 -10.29 -8.87
CA SER A 172 -14.34 -11.09 -7.83
C SER A 172 -13.54 -10.23 -6.85
N VAL A 173 -12.83 -9.20 -7.35
CA VAL A 173 -12.12 -8.21 -6.49
C VAL A 173 -13.12 -7.55 -5.55
N SER A 174 -14.22 -7.00 -6.06
CA SER A 174 -15.25 -6.33 -5.23
C SER A 174 -15.79 -7.25 -4.13
N LYS A 175 -16.07 -8.52 -4.45
CA LYS A 175 -16.55 -9.49 -3.46
C LYS A 175 -15.52 -9.79 -2.37
N VAL A 176 -14.24 -9.90 -2.74
CA VAL A 176 -13.16 -10.09 -1.74
C VAL A 176 -13.03 -8.84 -0.87
N GLU A 177 -13.06 -7.65 -1.45
CA GLU A 177 -12.99 -6.39 -0.68
C GLU A 177 -14.19 -6.23 0.28
N GLU A 178 -15.39 -6.63 -0.12
CA GLU A 178 -16.57 -6.67 0.78
C GLU A 178 -16.37 -7.61 1.97
N ILE A 179 -15.78 -8.79 1.73
CA ILE A 179 -15.47 -9.74 2.81
C ILE A 179 -14.43 -9.12 3.77
N LEU A 180 -13.37 -8.52 3.24
CA LEU A 180 -12.35 -7.86 4.05
C LEU A 180 -12.96 -6.71 4.86
N ALA A 181 -13.84 -5.91 4.27
CA ALA A 181 -14.53 -4.82 4.97
C ALA A 181 -15.40 -5.34 6.15
N ARG A 182 -16.06 -6.49 6.01
CA ARG A 182 -16.81 -7.13 7.10
C ARG A 182 -15.88 -7.55 8.24
N ILE A 183 -14.76 -8.21 7.93
CA ILE A 183 -13.76 -8.62 8.94
C ILE A 183 -13.23 -7.40 9.69
N ILE A 184 -12.92 -6.32 8.98
CA ILE A 184 -12.44 -5.06 9.53
C ILE A 184 -13.48 -4.42 10.46
N SER A 185 -14.76 -4.44 10.08
CA SER A 185 -15.84 -3.86 10.88
C SER A 185 -16.07 -4.58 12.20
N GLU A 186 -15.79 -5.88 12.28
CA GLU A 186 -15.87 -6.63 13.53
C GLU A 186 -14.76 -6.27 14.53
N GLY A 187 -13.62 -5.77 14.07
CA GLY A 187 -12.52 -5.26 14.90
C GLY A 187 -11.81 -6.30 15.78
N LYS A 188 -12.08 -7.59 15.57
CA LYS A 188 -11.55 -8.68 16.40
C LYS A 188 -10.21 -9.20 15.93
N THR A 189 -9.98 -9.18 14.61
CA THR A 189 -8.80 -9.74 13.95
C THR A 189 -7.90 -8.60 13.46
N ALA A 190 -6.64 -8.62 13.85
CA ALA A 190 -5.64 -7.75 13.24
C ALA A 190 -5.30 -8.25 11.83
N MET A 191 -5.16 -7.37 10.87
CA MET A 191 -4.94 -7.73 9.48
C MET A 191 -3.65 -7.09 8.94
N LEU A 192 -2.81 -7.90 8.32
CA LEU A 192 -1.70 -7.42 7.52
C LEU A 192 -1.83 -7.98 6.11
N MET A 193 -2.05 -7.11 5.14
CA MET A 193 -2.18 -7.48 3.74
C MET A 193 -1.03 -6.91 2.91
N THR A 194 -0.58 -7.64 1.91
CA THR A 194 0.29 -7.10 0.87
C THR A 194 -0.53 -6.78 -0.37
N THR A 195 -0.16 -5.73 -1.07
CA THR A 195 -0.70 -5.41 -2.38
C THR A 195 0.29 -4.58 -3.19
N HIS A 196 0.24 -4.68 -4.50
CA HIS A 196 0.88 -3.75 -5.42
C HIS A 196 -0.11 -2.70 -5.97
N ASP A 197 -1.40 -2.86 -5.70
CA ASP A 197 -2.44 -1.88 -6.01
C ASP A 197 -2.53 -0.84 -4.90
N MET A 198 -2.00 0.36 -5.18
CA MET A 198 -2.00 1.49 -4.24
C MET A 198 -3.41 1.94 -3.89
N ALA A 199 -4.33 1.95 -4.86
CA ALA A 199 -5.72 2.35 -4.64
C ALA A 199 -6.44 1.37 -3.71
N GLN A 200 -6.17 0.06 -3.83
CA GLN A 200 -6.67 -0.93 -2.88
C GLN A 200 -6.12 -0.69 -1.47
N GLY A 201 -4.82 -0.44 -1.35
CA GLY A 201 -4.20 -0.10 -0.07
C GLY A 201 -4.88 1.09 0.60
N GLN A 202 -5.15 2.16 -0.17
CA GLN A 202 -5.86 3.35 0.33
C GLN A 202 -7.29 3.07 0.79
N ARG A 203 -8.04 2.20 0.04
CA ARG A 203 -9.45 1.93 0.36
C ARG A 203 -9.63 1.06 1.59
N ILE A 204 -8.72 0.10 1.81
CA ILE A 204 -8.93 -0.96 2.82
C ILE A 204 -8.17 -0.66 4.11
N ALA A 205 -6.95 -0.12 4.02
CA ALA A 205 -6.06 -0.03 5.16
C ALA A 205 -6.26 1.24 6.00
N ARG A 206 -6.14 1.09 7.31
CA ARG A 206 -6.02 2.24 8.24
C ARG A 206 -4.59 2.76 8.31
N LYS A 207 -3.62 1.89 8.11
CA LYS A 207 -2.18 2.20 8.04
C LYS A 207 -1.58 1.56 6.81
N ILE A 208 -0.64 2.24 6.18
CA ILE A 208 0.14 1.74 5.05
C ILE A 208 1.60 1.74 5.43
N GLY A 209 2.28 0.63 5.20
CA GLY A 209 3.73 0.51 5.24
C GLY A 209 4.28 0.41 3.81
N VAL A 210 5.29 1.19 3.50
CA VAL A 210 5.96 1.14 2.20
C VAL A 210 7.21 0.28 2.34
N LEU A 211 7.29 -0.84 1.61
CA LEU A 211 8.45 -1.72 1.58
C LEU A 211 9.21 -1.51 0.27
N ILE A 212 10.43 -1.01 0.35
CA ILE A 212 11.31 -0.74 -0.80
C ILE A 212 12.70 -1.31 -0.50
N ASN A 213 13.24 -2.10 -1.41
CA ASN A 213 14.58 -2.70 -1.29
C ASN A 213 14.84 -3.42 0.04
N GLY A 214 13.80 -4.07 0.59
CA GLY A 214 13.88 -4.83 1.84
C GLY A 214 13.77 -3.99 3.12
N GLU A 215 13.55 -2.69 3.02
CA GLU A 215 13.40 -1.75 4.13
C GLU A 215 11.98 -1.18 4.18
N ILE A 216 11.52 -0.77 5.36
CA ILE A 216 10.26 -0.03 5.52
C ILE A 216 10.59 1.43 5.88
N PRO A 217 10.80 2.31 4.88
CA PRO A 217 11.16 3.69 5.12
C PRO A 217 10.03 4.53 5.74
N GLN A 218 8.77 4.11 5.59
CA GLN A 218 7.63 4.83 6.15
C GLN A 218 6.46 3.89 6.46
N ILE A 219 5.83 4.13 7.62
CA ILE A 219 4.52 3.60 7.99
C ILE A 219 3.68 4.78 8.48
N GLY A 220 2.46 4.91 8.00
CA GLY A 220 1.56 6.01 8.37
C GLY A 220 0.14 5.78 7.89
N SER A 221 -0.72 6.78 8.07
CA SER A 221 -2.03 6.80 7.43
C SER A 221 -1.90 6.86 5.90
N PRO A 222 -2.93 6.50 5.13
CA PRO A 222 -2.91 6.71 3.68
C PRO A 222 -2.52 8.15 3.29
N ASN A 223 -3.02 9.15 4.00
CA ASN A 223 -2.67 10.55 3.75
C ASN A 223 -1.17 10.82 3.98
N ASP A 224 -0.57 10.28 5.05
CA ASP A 224 0.86 10.47 5.31
C ASP A 224 1.72 9.87 4.19
N ILE A 225 1.34 8.70 3.69
CA ILE A 225 2.11 8.00 2.65
C ILE A 225 1.98 8.70 1.29
N PHE A 226 0.77 9.09 0.91
CA PHE A 226 0.53 9.63 -0.43
C PHE A 226 0.77 11.13 -0.52
N PHE A 227 0.48 11.93 0.50
CA PHE A 227 0.60 13.40 0.46
C PHE A 227 1.79 13.95 1.24
N ALA A 228 2.38 13.16 2.15
CA ALA A 228 3.54 13.55 2.94
C ALA A 228 4.63 12.44 2.93
N PRO A 229 5.15 12.04 1.76
CA PRO A 229 6.19 11.02 1.69
C PRO A 229 7.45 11.47 2.44
N ALA A 230 7.99 10.57 3.27
CA ALA A 230 9.11 10.89 4.16
C ALA A 230 10.46 11.07 3.44
N ASN A 231 10.59 10.52 2.25
CA ASN A 231 11.81 10.62 1.43
C ASN A 231 11.50 10.42 -0.07
N ILE A 232 12.51 10.67 -0.91
CA ILE A 232 12.39 10.57 -2.37
C ILE A 232 11.93 9.17 -2.81
N LYS A 233 12.49 8.09 -2.22
CA LYS A 233 12.14 6.73 -2.62
C LYS A 233 10.65 6.44 -2.43
N VAL A 234 10.08 6.91 -1.32
CA VAL A 234 8.64 6.80 -1.08
C VAL A 234 7.87 7.69 -2.05
N ALA A 235 8.31 8.93 -2.26
CA ALA A 235 7.66 9.88 -3.16
C ALA A 235 7.59 9.33 -4.60
N GLU A 236 8.70 8.86 -5.14
CA GLU A 236 8.77 8.24 -6.48
C GLU A 236 7.85 7.01 -6.56
N PHE A 237 7.87 6.16 -5.54
CA PHE A 237 7.04 4.97 -5.52
C PHE A 237 5.54 5.30 -5.52
N VAL A 238 5.11 6.33 -4.80
CA VAL A 238 3.68 6.74 -4.75
C VAL A 238 3.27 7.66 -5.90
N GLY A 239 4.14 7.87 -6.91
CA GLY A 239 3.81 8.57 -8.14
C GLY A 239 4.02 10.10 -8.09
N VAL A 240 4.84 10.60 -7.16
CA VAL A 240 5.31 11.99 -7.23
C VAL A 240 6.41 12.07 -8.28
N GLU A 241 6.15 12.76 -9.38
CA GLU A 241 7.07 12.82 -10.51
C GLU A 241 7.84 14.16 -10.60
N ASN A 242 7.27 15.26 -10.08
CA ASN A 242 8.01 16.51 -9.99
C ASN A 242 8.72 16.59 -8.63
N ILE A 243 9.99 16.18 -8.62
CA ILE A 243 10.87 16.25 -7.46
C ILE A 243 12.02 17.19 -7.82
N LEU A 244 11.99 18.40 -7.28
CA LEU A 244 12.90 19.47 -7.65
C LEU A 244 13.82 19.80 -6.48
N ALA A 245 15.12 19.80 -6.72
CA ALA A 245 16.10 20.22 -5.71
C ALA A 245 16.15 21.75 -5.62
N GLY A 246 16.08 22.29 -4.41
CA GLY A 246 16.13 23.72 -4.18
C GLY A 246 16.76 24.10 -2.84
N VAL A 247 16.88 25.39 -2.63
CA VAL A 247 17.38 25.98 -1.38
C VAL A 247 16.38 27.00 -0.90
N VAL A 248 16.04 26.99 0.37
CA VAL A 248 15.18 28.01 0.97
C VAL A 248 15.96 29.33 1.02
N THR A 249 15.47 30.36 0.35
CA THR A 249 16.12 31.68 0.26
C THR A 249 15.52 32.71 1.21
N GLY A 250 14.30 32.49 1.67
CA GLY A 250 13.63 33.40 2.58
C GLY A 250 12.23 32.93 2.96
N LYS A 251 11.51 33.78 3.68
CA LYS A 251 10.11 33.58 4.04
C LYS A 251 9.34 34.90 3.88
N GLU A 252 8.22 34.85 3.22
CA GLU A 252 7.35 36.00 2.98
C GLU A 252 5.89 35.60 3.26
N ASN A 253 5.20 36.36 4.14
CA ASN A 253 3.81 36.08 4.52
C ASN A 253 3.54 34.61 4.88
N GLU A 254 4.41 34.01 5.71
CA GLU A 254 4.38 32.60 6.14
C GLU A 254 4.67 31.56 5.03
N LEU A 255 4.91 31.98 3.81
CA LEU A 255 5.35 31.13 2.72
C LEU A 255 6.87 31.14 2.62
N ALA A 256 7.48 29.96 2.57
CA ALA A 256 8.89 29.85 2.24
C ALA A 256 9.10 30.12 0.74
N ILE A 257 10.14 30.88 0.42
CA ILE A 257 10.64 31.08 -0.93
C ILE A 257 11.78 30.09 -1.16
N ILE A 258 11.62 29.22 -2.13
CA ILE A 258 12.58 28.18 -2.45
C ILE A 258 13.13 28.45 -3.86
N ASN A 259 14.43 28.64 -3.96
CA ASN A 259 15.10 28.78 -5.25
C ASN A 259 15.38 27.39 -5.86
N VAL A 260 14.82 27.16 -7.03
CA VAL A 260 14.99 25.95 -7.84
C VAL A 260 15.54 26.38 -9.21
N ASN A 261 16.82 26.19 -9.46
CA ASN A 261 17.48 26.56 -10.71
C ASN A 261 17.19 28.01 -11.17
N GLY A 262 17.19 28.95 -10.24
CA GLY A 262 16.92 30.38 -10.53
C GLY A 262 15.45 30.76 -10.60
N LYS A 263 14.52 29.83 -10.39
CA LYS A 263 13.10 30.09 -10.23
C LYS A 263 12.69 30.06 -8.77
N GLU A 264 11.87 31.00 -8.34
CA GLU A 264 11.32 31.05 -7.01
C GLU A 264 10.00 30.29 -6.93
N ILE A 265 9.94 29.31 -6.02
CA ILE A 265 8.74 28.54 -5.70
C ILE A 265 8.30 28.91 -4.27
N GLN A 266 7.04 29.28 -4.11
CA GLN A 266 6.43 29.57 -2.82
C GLN A 266 5.74 28.31 -2.28
N ALA A 267 6.12 27.87 -1.06
CA ALA A 267 5.59 26.69 -0.43
C ALA A 267 5.34 26.91 1.08
N ILE A 268 4.42 26.14 1.64
CA ILE A 268 4.23 26.07 3.10
C ILE A 268 5.20 25.02 3.65
N THR A 269 6.15 25.46 4.49
CA THR A 269 7.10 24.56 5.13
C THR A 269 7.74 25.21 6.36
N ASP A 270 8.20 24.39 7.29
CA ASP A 270 8.94 24.82 8.50
C ASP A 270 10.44 24.97 8.27
N PHE A 271 10.97 24.61 7.11
CA PHE A 271 12.39 24.75 6.79
C PHE A 271 12.84 26.21 6.80
N SER A 272 14.05 26.42 7.29
CA SER A 272 14.66 27.74 7.46
C SER A 272 15.51 28.15 6.26
N GLN A 273 15.80 29.46 6.14
CA GLN A 273 16.69 30.00 5.11
C GLN A 273 18.05 29.32 5.13
N GLY A 274 18.54 28.94 3.94
CA GLY A 274 19.81 28.24 3.73
C GLY A 274 19.68 26.72 3.72
N GLU A 275 18.54 26.15 4.12
CA GLU A 275 18.38 24.70 4.09
C GLU A 275 18.16 24.18 2.66
N ASN A 276 18.84 23.07 2.35
CA ASN A 276 18.64 22.34 1.11
C ASN A 276 17.42 21.45 1.23
N VAL A 277 16.54 21.53 0.22
CA VAL A 277 15.26 20.83 0.23
C VAL A 277 14.94 20.18 -1.12
N TYR A 278 14.02 19.24 -1.11
CA TYR A 278 13.30 18.81 -2.29
C TYR A 278 11.87 19.36 -2.25
N VAL A 279 11.45 19.97 -3.35
CA VAL A 279 10.08 20.42 -3.61
C VAL A 279 9.39 19.33 -4.40
N MET A 280 8.30 18.82 -3.89
CA MET A 280 7.53 17.73 -4.48
C MET A 280 6.15 18.22 -4.89
N ILE A 281 5.78 17.98 -6.15
CA ILE A 281 4.51 18.40 -6.70
C ILE A 281 3.91 17.22 -7.48
N ARG A 282 2.64 16.93 -7.24
CA ARG A 282 1.97 15.89 -7.99
C ARG A 282 1.60 16.37 -9.39
N PRO A 283 1.66 15.49 -10.41
CA PRO A 283 1.26 15.86 -11.76
C PRO A 283 -0.18 16.39 -11.86
N GLU A 284 -1.09 15.85 -11.07
CA GLU A 284 -2.50 16.26 -11.01
C GLU A 284 -2.74 17.62 -10.35
N ASP A 285 -1.77 18.12 -9.58
CA ASP A 285 -1.85 19.45 -8.93
C ASP A 285 -1.38 20.60 -9.85
N ILE A 286 -0.84 20.26 -11.03
CA ILE A 286 -0.43 21.25 -12.02
C ILE A 286 -1.58 21.56 -12.96
N THR A 287 -1.97 22.83 -13.01
CA THR A 287 -2.97 23.34 -13.93
C THR A 287 -2.29 24.06 -15.10
N PHE A 288 -2.81 23.86 -16.30
CA PHE A 288 -2.31 24.50 -17.52
C PHE A 288 -3.30 25.52 -18.08
N THR A 289 -2.78 26.71 -18.48
CA THR A 289 -3.57 27.77 -19.13
C THR A 289 -2.81 28.40 -20.26
N ARG A 290 -3.52 28.94 -21.28
CA ARG A 290 -2.90 29.64 -22.41
C ARG A 290 -2.46 31.06 -22.05
N THR A 291 -3.12 31.67 -21.08
CA THR A 291 -2.85 33.02 -20.60
C THR A 291 -2.49 33.00 -19.13
N LYS A 292 -1.76 33.98 -18.67
CA LYS A 292 -1.50 34.19 -17.25
C LYS A 292 -2.79 34.58 -16.57
N ASP A 293 -3.39 33.66 -15.81
CA ASP A 293 -4.67 33.85 -15.16
C ASP A 293 -4.49 34.29 -13.70
N THR A 294 -5.41 35.12 -13.20
CA THR A 294 -5.47 35.48 -11.78
C THR A 294 -6.19 34.36 -11.01
N SER A 295 -5.43 33.56 -10.30
CA SER A 295 -5.95 32.47 -9.49
C SER A 295 -5.34 32.48 -8.09
N SER A 296 -5.77 31.58 -7.23
CA SER A 296 -5.15 31.35 -5.91
C SER A 296 -3.79 30.62 -5.98
N ALA A 297 -3.34 30.22 -7.17
CA ALA A 297 -2.02 29.64 -7.38
C ALA A 297 -0.94 30.73 -7.23
N ARG A 298 0.00 30.51 -6.34
CA ARG A 298 1.14 31.42 -6.12
C ARG A 298 2.29 31.13 -7.08
N ASN A 299 2.37 29.92 -7.57
CA ASN A 299 3.42 29.47 -8.49
C ASN A 299 2.84 29.45 -9.90
N ILE A 300 3.30 30.35 -10.77
CA ILE A 300 2.85 30.46 -12.16
C ILE A 300 4.09 30.64 -13.04
N PHE A 301 4.36 29.69 -13.93
CA PHE A 301 5.54 29.67 -14.79
C PHE A 301 5.15 29.56 -16.26
N GLU A 302 5.64 30.46 -17.10
CA GLU A 302 5.55 30.31 -18.56
C GLU A 302 6.60 29.30 -19.02
N GLY A 303 6.21 28.36 -19.88
CA GLY A 303 7.10 27.37 -20.44
C GLY A 303 6.72 26.96 -21.85
N ARG A 304 7.52 26.05 -22.41
CA ARG A 304 7.25 25.40 -23.70
C ARG A 304 6.98 23.93 -23.52
N ILE A 305 5.96 23.42 -24.20
CA ILE A 305 5.63 21.99 -24.19
C ILE A 305 6.72 21.21 -24.89
N ASN A 306 7.37 20.29 -24.16
CA ASN A 306 8.36 19.38 -24.69
C ASN A 306 7.70 18.12 -25.26
N ARG A 307 6.68 17.59 -24.57
CA ARG A 307 6.06 16.34 -24.95
C ARG A 307 4.62 16.27 -24.49
N ILE A 308 3.78 15.62 -25.30
CA ILE A 308 2.37 15.30 -24.97
C ILE A 308 2.18 13.81 -25.17
N ILE A 309 1.69 13.12 -24.13
CA ILE A 309 1.49 11.67 -24.13
C ILE A 309 0.05 11.36 -23.75
N PRO A 310 -0.79 10.88 -24.70
CA PRO A 310 -2.13 10.42 -24.38
C PRO A 310 -2.10 9.14 -23.51
N LEU A 311 -2.89 9.13 -22.43
CA LEU A 311 -3.03 8.01 -21.49
C LEU A 311 -4.53 7.65 -21.34
N GLY A 312 -5.19 7.35 -22.44
CA GLY A 312 -6.64 7.08 -22.49
C GLY A 312 -7.45 8.35 -22.15
N PRO A 313 -8.21 8.41 -21.03
CA PRO A 313 -9.00 9.58 -20.67
C PRO A 313 -8.16 10.76 -20.17
N LEU A 314 -6.88 10.54 -19.93
CA LEU A 314 -5.92 11.53 -19.44
C LEU A 314 -4.85 11.81 -20.49
N THR A 315 -4.19 12.97 -20.34
CA THR A 315 -3.05 13.38 -21.16
C THR A 315 -1.96 13.91 -20.23
N ARG A 316 -0.78 13.35 -20.37
CA ARG A 316 0.43 13.79 -19.68
C ARG A 316 1.12 14.86 -20.52
N VAL A 317 1.48 15.98 -19.90
CA VAL A 317 2.14 17.13 -20.54
C VAL A 317 3.45 17.41 -19.83
N GLU A 318 4.55 17.32 -20.57
CA GLU A 318 5.87 17.68 -20.09
C GLU A 318 6.20 19.09 -20.62
N ILE A 319 6.49 20.02 -19.73
CA ILE A 319 6.74 21.43 -20.05
C ILE A 319 8.07 21.86 -19.43
N ASP A 320 8.84 22.64 -20.20
CA ASP A 320 10.04 23.29 -19.69
C ASP A 320 9.75 24.77 -19.37
N CYS A 321 9.76 25.07 -18.08
CA CYS A 321 9.63 26.41 -17.53
C CYS A 321 10.97 26.98 -17.03
N SER A 322 12.12 26.55 -17.57
CA SER A 322 13.47 26.60 -17.00
C SER A 322 13.64 25.66 -15.79
N ILE A 323 12.59 25.05 -15.37
CA ILE A 323 12.49 23.89 -14.52
C ILE A 323 11.58 22.88 -15.24
N PRO A 324 11.93 21.61 -15.29
CA PRO A 324 11.08 20.60 -15.91
C PRO A 324 9.84 20.37 -15.01
N LEU A 325 8.66 20.50 -15.59
CA LEU A 325 7.41 20.20 -14.91
C LEU A 325 6.60 19.21 -15.75
N LEU A 326 5.89 18.35 -15.05
CA LEU A 326 5.02 17.35 -15.62
C LEU A 326 3.65 17.46 -14.98
N GLY A 327 2.64 17.68 -15.81
CA GLY A 327 1.26 17.70 -15.36
C GLY A 327 0.40 16.67 -16.07
N VAL A 328 -0.71 16.28 -15.46
CA VAL A 328 -1.70 15.36 -16.00
C VAL A 328 -3.06 16.05 -16.01
N ILE A 329 -3.67 16.11 -17.18
CA ILE A 329 -5.00 16.71 -17.40
C ILE A 329 -5.91 15.76 -18.16
N THR A 330 -7.19 16.06 -18.26
CA THR A 330 -8.11 15.27 -19.09
C THR A 330 -7.77 15.43 -20.57
N THR A 331 -7.99 14.38 -21.38
CA THR A 331 -7.82 14.45 -22.83
C THR A 331 -8.71 15.52 -23.45
N ARG A 332 -9.88 15.77 -22.87
CA ARG A 332 -10.78 16.86 -23.28
C ARG A 332 -10.13 18.22 -23.05
N SER A 333 -9.57 18.48 -21.88
CA SER A 333 -8.86 19.74 -21.58
C SER A 333 -7.64 19.95 -22.49
N ALA A 334 -6.91 18.87 -22.80
CA ALA A 334 -5.80 18.94 -23.75
C ALA A 334 -6.26 19.35 -25.15
N SER A 335 -7.41 18.88 -25.61
CA SER A 335 -8.04 19.26 -26.88
C SER A 335 -8.57 20.69 -26.87
N GLU A 336 -9.26 21.10 -25.80
CA GLU A 336 -9.77 22.48 -25.66
C GLU A 336 -8.64 23.52 -25.58
N LEU A 337 -7.52 23.15 -24.97
CA LEU A 337 -6.29 23.95 -24.97
C LEU A 337 -5.51 23.84 -26.28
N GLU A 338 -5.92 23.02 -27.25
CA GLU A 338 -5.24 22.77 -28.55
C GLU A 338 -3.71 22.59 -28.36
N LEU A 339 -3.33 21.70 -27.44
CA LEU A 339 -1.94 21.54 -27.06
C LEU A 339 -1.13 20.97 -28.21
N THR A 340 0.00 21.60 -28.52
CA THR A 340 1.00 21.12 -29.49
C THR A 340 2.40 21.23 -28.92
N THR A 341 3.27 20.30 -29.29
CA THR A 341 4.68 20.34 -28.89
C THR A 341 5.31 21.65 -29.38
N GLY A 342 6.07 22.31 -28.53
CA GLY A 342 6.73 23.60 -28.80
C GLY A 342 5.87 24.82 -28.51
N SER A 343 4.54 24.69 -28.32
CA SER A 343 3.67 25.80 -27.96
C SER A 343 3.94 26.32 -26.55
N LYS A 344 3.68 27.61 -26.33
CA LYS A 344 3.80 28.25 -25.02
C LYS A 344 2.56 27.96 -24.18
N LEU A 345 2.79 27.72 -22.88
CA LEU A 345 1.76 27.42 -21.91
C LEU A 345 2.18 27.93 -20.54
N PHE A 346 1.23 28.27 -19.70
CA PHE A 346 1.47 28.57 -18.29
C PHE A 346 1.15 27.32 -17.46
N ALA A 347 2.11 26.89 -16.63
CA ALA A 347 1.92 25.90 -15.61
C ALA A 347 1.74 26.58 -14.26
N SER A 348 0.70 26.26 -13.54
CA SER A 348 0.40 26.87 -12.25
C SER A 348 0.05 25.81 -11.20
N PHE A 349 0.47 26.05 -9.95
CA PHE A 349 0.14 25.20 -8.81
C PHE A 349 0.12 25.99 -7.51
N LYS A 350 -0.67 25.51 -6.54
CA LYS A 350 -0.83 26.18 -5.25
C LYS A 350 0.37 25.90 -4.34
N ALA A 351 0.72 26.85 -3.48
CA ALA A 351 1.71 26.67 -2.42
C ALA A 351 1.34 25.53 -1.44
N THR A 352 0.02 25.31 -1.25
CA THR A 352 -0.52 24.24 -0.40
C THR A 352 -0.45 22.85 -1.03
N ALA A 353 -0.22 22.74 -2.33
CA ALA A 353 -0.08 21.47 -3.04
C ALA A 353 1.36 20.94 -3.05
N ILE A 354 2.27 21.71 -2.48
CA ILE A 354 3.69 21.38 -2.43
C ILE A 354 4.01 20.66 -1.12
N HIS A 355 4.66 19.53 -1.21
CA HIS A 355 5.30 18.88 -0.07
C HIS A 355 6.82 19.10 -0.14
N VAL A 356 7.40 19.54 0.99
CA VAL A 356 8.83 19.86 1.08
C VAL A 356 9.49 18.91 2.06
N ILE A 357 10.60 18.30 1.65
CA ILE A 357 11.41 17.45 2.54
C ILE A 357 12.86 17.91 2.54
N LYS A 358 13.57 17.56 3.58
CA LYS A 358 15.00 17.85 3.69
C LYS A 358 15.80 17.08 2.62
N ARG A 359 16.68 17.78 1.95
CA ARG A 359 17.68 17.17 1.07
C ARG A 359 18.90 16.85 1.94
N ALA A 360 19.20 15.55 2.07
CA ALA A 360 20.36 15.06 2.79
C ALA A 360 21.67 15.39 2.06
#